data_7160a23a435979af9a054576962d07e5
#
_entry.id   7160a23a435979af9a054576962d07e5
#
_cell.length_a   1.000
_cell.length_b   1.000
_cell.length_c   1.000
_cell.angle_alpha   90.00
_cell.angle_beta   90.00
_cell.angle_gamma   90.00
#
_symmetry.space_group_name_H-M   'P 1'
#
loop_
_entity.id
_entity.type
_entity.pdbx_description
1 polymer ?
#
loop_
_entity_poly.entity_id
_entity_poly.type
_entity_poly.pdbx_seq_one_letter_code
_entity_poly.pdbx_strand_id
1 'polypeptide(L)'
;MKLTLRVKLYESEAYEVITNLFVIISWERKMKRRASDLSNGIGMEDLAYMAYEGSKQQGHPVPVSFDEFIKKLEDLEVVDTASAVPTQEATGSN
;
A
#
# COMPACT_ATOMS: atom_id res chain seq x y z
N MET A 1 8.18 -0.72 -9.54
CA MET A 1 8.21 -0.55 -8.08
C MET A 1 7.06 -1.31 -7.45
N LYS A 2 7.31 -2.01 -6.37
CA LYS A 2 6.29 -2.75 -5.64
C LYS A 2 6.46 -2.56 -4.14
N LEU A 3 5.34 -2.49 -3.46
CA LEU A 3 5.31 -2.52 -2.00
C LEU A 3 4.33 -3.59 -1.59
N THR A 4 4.62 -4.26 -0.49
CA THR A 4 3.64 -5.13 0.14
C THR A 4 3.20 -4.44 1.42
N LEU A 5 1.90 -4.23 1.54
CA LEU A 5 1.32 -3.50 2.65
C LEU A 5 0.50 -4.46 3.49
N ARG A 6 0.69 -4.42 4.79
CA ARG A 6 -0.16 -5.16 5.69
C ARG A 6 -1.26 -4.24 6.17
N VAL A 7 -2.50 -4.67 5.99
CA VAL A 7 -3.68 -3.90 6.31
C VAL A 7 -4.43 -4.59 7.43
N LYS A 8 -4.73 -3.86 8.48
CA LYS A 8 -5.53 -4.39 9.59
C LYS A 8 -6.69 -3.45 9.82
N LEU A 9 -7.90 -3.94 9.58
CA LEU A 9 -9.11 -3.18 9.87
C LEU A 9 -9.65 -3.63 11.21
N TYR A 10 -10.40 -2.74 11.87
CA TYR A 10 -11.01 -3.12 13.14
C TYR A 10 -11.91 -4.32 12.92
N GLU A 11 -11.86 -5.26 13.85
CA GLU A 11 -12.71 -6.45 13.86
C GLU A 11 -12.50 -7.37 12.66
N SER A 12 -11.32 -7.30 12.06
CA SER A 12 -10.99 -8.18 10.94
C SER A 12 -9.56 -8.66 11.10
N GLU A 13 -9.24 -9.74 10.41
CA GLU A 13 -7.86 -10.21 10.41
C GLU A 13 -7.02 -9.39 9.46
N ALA A 14 -5.74 -9.28 9.75
CA ALA A 14 -4.83 -8.57 8.88
C ALA A 14 -4.68 -9.32 7.55
N TYR A 15 -4.47 -8.58 6.49
CA TYR A 15 -4.19 -9.16 5.19
C TYR A 15 -3.13 -8.33 4.50
N GLU A 16 -2.56 -8.87 3.43
CA GLU A 16 -1.52 -8.18 2.70
C GLU A 16 -2.00 -7.79 1.31
N VAL A 17 -1.53 -6.65 0.86
CA VAL A 17 -1.86 -6.10 -0.44
C VAL A 17 -0.57 -5.77 -1.14
N ILE A 18 -0.44 -6.20 -2.39
CA ILE A 18 0.72 -5.88 -3.20
C ILE A 18 0.35 -4.74 -4.13
N THR A 19 1.11 -3.65 -4.07
CA THR A 19 0.87 -2.54 -4.99
C THR A 19 1.41 -2.95 -6.35
N ASN A 20 0.54 -2.86 -7.35
CA ASN A 20 0.94 -3.14 -8.72
C ASN A 20 0.85 -1.84 -9.52
N LEU A 21 1.12 -1.93 -10.80
CA LEU A 21 1.13 -0.75 -11.65
C LEU A 21 -0.21 -0.01 -11.61
N PHE A 22 -1.31 -0.76 -11.60
CA PHE A 22 -2.63 -0.14 -11.53
C PHE A 22 -2.78 0.71 -10.28
N VAL A 23 -2.35 0.16 -9.14
CA VAL A 23 -2.46 0.87 -7.86
C VAL A 23 -1.59 2.12 -7.86
N ILE A 24 -0.38 2.01 -8.38
CA ILE A 24 0.53 3.15 -8.42
C ILE A 24 -0.04 4.26 -9.31
N ILE A 25 -0.56 3.90 -10.46
CA ILE A 25 -1.16 4.88 -11.37
C ILE A 25 -2.37 5.55 -10.73
N SER A 26 -3.20 4.75 -10.06
CA SER A 26 -4.38 5.30 -9.36
C SER A 26 -3.94 6.31 -8.30
N TRP A 27 -2.88 5.96 -7.58
CA TRP A 27 -2.35 6.86 -6.57
C TRP A 27 -1.82 8.15 -7.18
N GLU A 28 -1.08 8.05 -8.29
CA GLU A 28 -0.56 9.25 -8.96
C GLU A 28 -1.69 10.17 -9.37
N ARG A 29 -2.75 9.60 -9.92
CA ARG A 29 -3.88 10.40 -10.38
C ARG A 29 -4.61 11.06 -9.22
N LYS A 30 -4.82 10.32 -8.17
CA LYS A 30 -5.60 10.81 -7.03
C LYS A 30 -4.84 11.89 -6.26
N MET A 31 -3.57 11.65 -6.01
CA MET A 31 -2.77 12.55 -5.18
C MET A 31 -2.01 13.58 -6.00
N LYS A 32 -2.08 13.47 -7.33
CA LYS A 32 -1.39 14.37 -8.24
C LYS A 32 0.11 14.40 -7.96
N ARG A 33 0.67 13.22 -7.75
CA ARG A 33 2.08 13.04 -7.45
C ARG A 33 2.66 12.03 -8.42
N ARG A 34 3.97 11.91 -8.43
CA ARG A 34 4.66 10.97 -9.29
C ARG A 34 5.24 9.85 -8.47
N ALA A 35 5.33 8.66 -9.08
CA ALA A 35 5.95 7.53 -8.40
C ALA A 35 7.38 7.85 -7.98
N SER A 36 8.10 8.67 -8.75
CA SER A 36 9.46 9.06 -8.38
C SER A 36 9.51 9.84 -7.07
N ASP A 37 8.41 10.45 -6.66
CA ASP A 37 8.37 11.18 -5.40
C ASP A 37 8.44 10.26 -4.20
N LEU A 38 8.20 8.98 -4.40
CA LEU A 38 8.25 8.02 -3.29
C LEU A 38 9.65 7.91 -2.69
N SER A 39 10.67 8.24 -3.46
CA SER A 39 12.03 8.18 -2.95
C SER A 39 12.28 9.24 -1.89
N ASN A 40 11.45 10.26 -1.83
CA ASN A 40 11.57 11.33 -0.83
C ASN A 40 10.73 11.04 0.41
N GLY A 41 10.16 9.85 0.48
CA GLY A 41 9.31 9.48 1.60
C GLY A 41 7.87 9.36 1.16
N ILE A 42 7.10 8.65 1.94
CA ILE A 42 5.71 8.40 1.62
C ILE A 42 4.89 8.64 2.89
N GLY A 43 3.80 9.38 2.75
CA GLY A 43 2.95 9.69 3.89
C GLY A 43 1.96 8.59 4.16
N MET A 44 1.37 8.64 5.35
CA MET A 44 0.37 7.64 5.73
C MET A 44 -0.85 7.68 4.83
N GLU A 45 -1.25 8.87 4.39
CA GLU A 45 -2.40 8.97 3.50
C GLU A 45 -2.11 8.31 2.16
N ASP A 46 -0.88 8.46 1.67
CA ASP A 46 -0.48 7.82 0.42
C ASP A 46 -0.55 6.30 0.55
N LEU A 47 0.00 5.78 1.65
CA LEU A 47 -0.04 4.35 1.90
C LEU A 47 -1.47 3.84 2.04
N ALA A 48 -2.30 4.61 2.75
CA ALA A 48 -3.69 4.22 2.95
C ALA A 48 -4.44 4.17 1.62
N TYR A 49 -4.18 5.12 0.74
CA TYR A 49 -4.86 5.11 -0.55
C TYR A 49 -4.43 3.90 -1.38
N MET A 50 -3.14 3.61 -1.40
CA MET A 50 -2.65 2.45 -2.12
C MET A 50 -3.24 1.17 -1.55
N ALA A 51 -3.34 1.08 -0.22
CA ALA A 51 -3.95 -0.08 0.40
C ALA A 51 -5.41 -0.22 0.01
N TYR A 52 -6.12 0.89 -0.05
CA TYR A 52 -7.53 0.89 -0.42
C TYR A 52 -7.72 0.39 -1.85
N GLU A 53 -6.99 0.98 -2.79
CA GLU A 53 -7.12 0.59 -4.19
C GLU A 53 -6.67 -0.86 -4.41
N GLY A 54 -5.58 -1.23 -3.77
CA GLY A 54 -5.10 -2.60 -3.88
C GLY A 54 -6.07 -3.60 -3.29
N SER A 55 -6.68 -3.24 -2.17
CA SER A 55 -7.68 -4.12 -1.55
C SER A 55 -8.85 -4.36 -2.49
N LYS A 56 -9.35 -3.28 -3.11
CA LYS A 56 -10.45 -3.42 -4.06
C LYS A 56 -10.05 -4.30 -5.24
N GLN A 57 -8.88 -4.05 -5.78
CA GLN A 57 -8.44 -4.80 -6.95
C GLN A 57 -8.25 -6.27 -6.65
N GLN A 58 -7.78 -6.58 -5.44
CA GLN A 58 -7.48 -7.96 -5.09
C GLN A 58 -8.63 -8.69 -4.41
N GLY A 59 -9.80 -8.06 -4.40
CA GLY A 59 -11.03 -8.73 -3.97
C GLY A 59 -11.30 -8.73 -2.49
N HIS A 60 -10.60 -7.92 -1.72
CA HIS A 60 -10.88 -7.82 -0.30
C HIS A 60 -12.09 -6.91 -0.07
N PRO A 61 -12.96 -7.25 0.86
CA PRO A 61 -14.12 -6.41 1.15
C PRO A 61 -13.69 -5.12 1.84
N VAL A 62 -14.01 -4.00 1.23
CA VAL A 62 -13.69 -2.69 1.79
C VAL A 62 -14.87 -1.76 1.54
N PRO A 63 -15.00 -0.68 2.32
CA PRO A 63 -16.09 0.27 2.10
C PRO A 63 -16.03 0.91 0.73
N VAL A 64 -17.14 1.50 0.31
CA VAL A 64 -17.21 2.14 -0.99
C VAL A 64 -16.36 3.41 -1.05
N SER A 65 -16.24 4.14 0.05
CA SER A 65 -15.47 5.38 0.03
C SER A 65 -14.16 5.22 0.77
N PHE A 66 -13.17 5.96 0.29
CA PHE A 66 -11.85 5.98 0.91
C PHE A 66 -11.93 6.50 2.34
N ASP A 67 -12.75 7.51 2.59
CA ASP A 67 -12.87 8.05 3.94
C ASP A 67 -13.39 7.00 4.92
N GLU A 68 -14.34 6.19 4.48
CA GLU A 68 -14.85 5.13 5.33
C GLU A 68 -13.80 4.06 5.59
N PHE A 69 -12.98 3.80 4.57
CA PHE A 69 -11.89 2.84 4.73
C PHE A 69 -10.90 3.33 5.79
N ILE A 70 -10.55 4.63 5.72
CA ILE A 70 -9.63 5.20 6.70
C ILE A 70 -10.17 5.07 8.11
N LYS A 71 -11.48 5.29 8.29
CA LYS A 71 -12.07 5.18 9.61
C LYS A 71 -12.00 3.78 10.17
N LYS A 72 -11.98 2.78 9.31
CA LYS A 72 -11.93 1.38 9.76
C LYS A 72 -10.51 0.86 9.89
N LEU A 73 -9.53 1.64 9.49
CA LEU A 73 -8.16 1.20 9.49
C LEU A 73 -7.57 1.24 10.90
N GLU A 74 -7.20 0.07 11.40
CA GLU A 74 -6.58 -0.02 12.71
C GLU A 74 -5.07 0.11 12.63
N ASP A 75 -4.48 -0.53 11.60
CA ASP A 75 -3.03 -0.52 11.45
C ASP A 75 -2.68 -0.70 9.99
N LEU A 76 -1.56 -0.13 9.59
CA LEU A 76 -1.08 -0.19 8.22
C LEU A 76 0.42 -0.08 8.24
N GLU A 77 1.11 -1.05 7.62
CA GLU A 77 2.55 -0.99 7.58
C GLU A 77 3.09 -1.55 6.28
N VAL A 78 4.27 -1.08 5.91
CA VAL A 78 4.98 -1.61 4.77
C VAL A 78 5.80 -2.79 5.26
N VAL A 79 5.52 -3.97 4.73
CA VAL A 79 6.22 -5.17 5.17
C VAL A 79 7.25 -5.66 4.17
N ASP A 80 7.22 -5.12 2.95
CA ASP A 80 8.19 -5.51 1.93
C ASP A 80 8.29 -4.43 0.88
N THR A 81 9.51 -4.11 0.48
CA THR A 81 9.77 -3.15 -0.59
C THR A 81 10.64 -3.81 -1.65
N ALA A 82 10.13 -4.90 -2.20
CA ALA A 82 10.91 -5.79 -3.03
C ALA A 82 11.69 -5.10 -4.15
N SER A 83 11.09 -4.13 -4.79
CA SER A 83 11.75 -3.50 -5.93
C SER A 83 12.72 -2.41 -5.51
N ALA A 84 12.72 -2.03 -4.24
CA ALA A 84 13.58 -0.98 -3.75
C ALA A 84 14.88 -1.53 -3.16
N VAL A 85 14.94 -2.84 -2.90
CA VAL A 85 16.07 -3.45 -2.22
C VAL A 85 16.80 -4.35 -3.18
N PRO A 86 17.97 -3.96 -3.55
CA PRO A 86 18.78 -4.84 -4.37
C PRO A 86 19.29 -6.00 -3.52
N THR A 87 19.11 -5.90 -2.47
CA THR A 87 19.47 -6.60 -1.76
C THR A 87 19.59 -7.21 -1.13
N GLN A 88 19.75 -7.23 -0.61
CA GLN A 88 19.84 -7.73 -0.08
C GLN A 88 19.84 -8.31 0.27
N GLU A 89 20.11 -8.36 0.51
CA GLU A 89 20.18 -8.83 0.80
C GLU A 89 20.12 -9.35 1.03
N ALA A 90 20.31 -9.31 1.06
CA ALA A 90 20.33 -9.87 1.19
C ALA A 90 20.36 -10.37 1.54
N THR A 91 20.41 -10.45 1.74
CA THR A 91 20.46 -10.94 1.94
C THR A 91 20.49 -11.35 2.26
N GLY A 92 20.66 -11.39 2.46
CA GLY A 92 20.72 -11.88 2.59
C GLY A 92 20.63 -12.34 2.87
N SER A 93 20.64 -12.43 3.08
CA SER A 93 20.58 -12.89 3.09
C SER A 93 20.61 -13.19 3.02
N ASN A 94 20.68 -13.24 3.29
CA ASN A 94 20.83 -13.54 3.03
C ASN A 94 20.99 -13.74 2.99
#